data_a42e7eaaf8b97256b519d57e733ac853
#
_entry.id   a42e7eaaf8b97256b519d57e733ac853
#
_cell.length_a   1.000
_cell.length_b   1.000
_cell.length_c   1.000
_cell.angle_alpha   90.00
_cell.angle_beta   90.00
_cell.angle_gamma   90.00
#
_symmetry.space_group_name_H-M   'P 1'
#
loop_
_entity.id
_entity.type
_entity.pdbx_description
1 polymer ?
#
loop_
_entity_poly.entity_id
_entity_poly.type
_entity_poly.pdbx_seq_one_letter_code
_entity_poly.pdbx_strand_id
1 'polypeptide(L)'
;MNLKILFWNVRGLHERDKRLQIKNLIRMWQADIICIQETKVELITRGFVRSLWHCHYVDWVYLGSLGASGGILVMWDRRVVEKVRRSCGALLSFLRIQECG
;
A
#
# COMPACT_ATOMS: atom_id res chain seq x y z
N MET A 1 7.34 17.05 9.16
CA MET A 1 6.33 15.98 9.21
C MET A 1 6.99 14.65 8.93
N ASN A 2 6.81 13.70 9.82
CA ASN A 2 7.40 12.37 9.68
C ASN A 2 6.43 11.43 9.02
N LEU A 3 6.77 10.96 7.82
CA LEU A 3 5.99 9.93 7.13
C LEU A 3 6.40 8.56 7.62
N LYS A 4 5.42 7.73 7.92
CA LYS A 4 5.65 6.34 8.28
C LYS A 4 5.37 5.48 7.06
N ILE A 5 6.41 4.87 6.52
CA ILE A 5 6.32 4.01 5.34
C ILE A 5 6.62 2.59 5.77
N LEU A 6 5.72 1.67 5.46
CA LEU A 6 5.86 0.27 5.79
C LEU A 6 6.11 -0.54 4.51
N PHE A 7 7.19 -1.31 4.49
CA PHE A 7 7.51 -2.25 3.41
C PHE A 7 7.37 -3.67 3.94
N TRP A 8 6.67 -4.52 3.23
CA TRP A 8 6.45 -5.88 3.69
C TRP A 8 6.38 -6.85 2.53
N ASN A 9 7.19 -7.90 2.59
CA ASN A 9 7.08 -9.04 1.70
C ASN A 9 6.17 -10.07 2.37
N VAL A 10 4.94 -10.18 1.86
CA VAL A 10 3.90 -10.97 2.55
C VAL A 10 3.85 -12.43 2.11
N ARG A 11 4.51 -12.77 1.00
CA ARG A 11 4.51 -14.12 0.46
C ARG A 11 3.11 -14.68 0.22
N GLY A 12 2.23 -13.81 -0.28
CA GLY A 12 0.87 -14.17 -0.62
C GLY A 12 -0.18 -13.54 0.29
N LEU A 13 -1.28 -13.09 -0.29
CA LEU A 13 -2.38 -12.43 0.41
C LEU A 13 -3.71 -13.16 0.26
N HIS A 14 -3.70 -14.40 -0.22
CA HIS A 14 -4.94 -15.14 -0.44
C HIS A 14 -5.63 -15.54 0.87
N GLU A 15 -4.85 -15.78 1.92
CA GLU A 15 -5.39 -16.21 3.19
C GLU A 15 -5.98 -15.04 3.97
N ARG A 16 -7.21 -15.24 4.45
CA ARG A 16 -7.91 -14.25 5.25
C ARG A 16 -7.15 -13.90 6.52
N ASP A 17 -6.55 -14.89 7.18
CA ASP A 17 -5.82 -14.67 8.41
C ASP A 17 -4.63 -13.75 8.21
N LYS A 18 -3.93 -13.91 7.10
CA LYS A 18 -2.80 -13.04 6.78
C LYS A 18 -3.26 -11.61 6.52
N ARG A 19 -4.36 -11.44 5.79
CA ARG A 19 -4.92 -10.10 5.56
C ARG A 19 -5.32 -9.43 6.87
N LEU A 20 -5.87 -10.21 7.80
CA LEU A 20 -6.24 -9.68 9.12
C LEU A 20 -5.02 -9.26 9.92
N GLN A 21 -3.94 -10.04 9.88
CA GLN A 21 -2.68 -9.68 10.54
C GLN A 21 -2.13 -8.36 10.01
N ILE A 22 -2.16 -8.19 8.68
CA ILE A 22 -1.69 -6.96 8.04
C ILE A 22 -2.56 -5.79 8.47
N LYS A 23 -3.87 -5.97 8.47
CA LYS A 23 -4.81 -4.93 8.90
C LYS A 23 -4.51 -4.47 10.33
N ASN A 24 -4.26 -5.42 11.22
CA ASN A 24 -3.96 -5.11 12.62
C ASN A 24 -2.62 -4.37 12.76
N LEU A 25 -1.61 -4.77 11.99
CA LEU A 25 -0.32 -4.10 12.01
C LEU A 25 -0.40 -2.68 11.47
N ILE A 26 -1.16 -2.46 10.39
CA ILE A 26 -1.37 -1.12 9.85
C ILE A 26 -2.01 -0.21 10.90
N ARG A 27 -3.01 -0.72 11.61
CA ARG A 27 -3.66 0.04 12.69
C ARG A 27 -2.69 0.35 13.82
N MET A 28 -1.90 -0.63 14.21
CA MET A 28 -0.96 -0.48 15.31
C MET A 28 0.15 0.54 14.99
N TRP A 29 0.70 0.46 13.79
CA TRP A 29 1.83 1.30 13.40
C TRP A 29 1.41 2.67 12.85
N GLN A 30 0.13 2.82 12.52
CA GLN A 30 -0.40 4.07 11.94
C GLN A 30 0.43 4.52 10.74
N ALA A 31 0.69 3.59 9.84
CA ALA A 31 1.48 3.88 8.64
C ALA A 31 0.73 4.82 7.70
N ASP A 32 1.47 5.65 6.99
CA ASP A 32 0.92 6.60 6.02
C ASP A 32 0.97 6.03 4.61
N ILE A 33 2.00 5.27 4.31
CA ILE A 33 2.20 4.61 3.01
C ILE A 33 2.61 3.17 3.29
N ILE A 34 1.99 2.24 2.57
CA ILE A 34 2.23 0.81 2.76
C ILE A 34 2.55 0.19 1.42
N CYS A 35 3.71 -0.45 1.32
CA CYS A 35 4.14 -1.16 0.14
C CYS A 35 4.22 -2.65 0.45
N ILE A 36 3.37 -3.43 -0.20
CA ILE A 36 3.29 -4.88 0.01
C ILE A 36 3.84 -5.57 -1.23
N GLN A 37 4.80 -6.45 -1.02
CA GLN A 37 5.46 -7.21 -2.08
C GLN A 37 5.03 -8.67 -2.04
N GLU A 38 5.08 -9.32 -3.18
CA GLU A 38 4.69 -10.73 -3.35
C GLU A 38 3.27 -11.00 -2.89
N THR A 39 2.33 -10.19 -3.35
CA THR A 39 0.91 -10.38 -3.02
C THR A 39 0.36 -11.69 -3.58
N LYS A 40 0.87 -12.15 -4.72
CA LYS A 40 0.42 -13.35 -5.44
C LYS A 40 -1.06 -13.28 -5.82
N VAL A 41 -1.58 -12.06 -6.00
CA VAL A 41 -2.97 -11.80 -6.36
C VAL A 41 -3.00 -11.11 -7.72
N GLU A 42 -3.77 -11.65 -8.66
CA GLU A 42 -3.87 -11.08 -10.01
C GLU A 42 -4.67 -9.80 -10.05
N LEU A 43 -5.80 -9.77 -9.35
CA LEU A 43 -6.73 -8.65 -9.37
C LEU A 43 -6.96 -8.13 -7.97
N ILE A 44 -6.72 -6.84 -7.77
CA ILE A 44 -6.93 -6.18 -6.49
C ILE A 44 -8.03 -5.15 -6.68
N THR A 45 -9.10 -5.27 -5.91
CA THR A 45 -10.26 -4.39 -5.95
C THR A 45 -10.26 -3.47 -4.74
N ARG A 46 -11.15 -2.47 -4.78
CA ARG A 46 -11.35 -1.57 -3.62
C ARG A 46 -11.75 -2.37 -2.37
N GLY A 47 -12.61 -3.36 -2.52
CA GLY A 47 -12.99 -4.22 -1.38
C GLY A 47 -11.82 -4.96 -0.79
N PHE A 48 -10.91 -5.45 -1.64
CA PHE A 48 -9.69 -6.11 -1.19
C PHE A 48 -8.80 -5.15 -0.40
N VAL A 49 -8.59 -3.93 -0.92
CA VAL A 49 -7.79 -2.91 -0.25
C VAL A 49 -8.40 -2.56 1.11
N ARG A 50 -9.72 -2.40 1.18
CA ARG A 50 -10.40 -2.10 2.43
C ARG A 50 -10.31 -3.23 3.44
N SER A 51 -10.15 -4.45 2.99
CA SER A 51 -9.94 -5.59 3.90
C SER A 51 -8.56 -5.54 4.57
N LEU A 52 -7.61 -4.81 3.97
CA LEU A 52 -6.28 -4.61 4.53
C LEU A 52 -6.17 -3.31 5.31
N TRP A 53 -6.78 -2.26 4.79
CA TRP A 53 -6.69 -0.93 5.40
C TRP A 53 -8.05 -0.25 5.33
N HIS A 54 -8.75 -0.24 6.45
CA HIS A 54 -10.09 0.35 6.53
C HIS A 54 -9.98 1.86 6.73
N CYS A 55 -9.73 2.58 5.64
CA CYS A 55 -9.60 4.03 5.63
C CYS A 55 -10.39 4.58 4.44
N HIS A 56 -11.22 5.58 4.68
CA HIS A 56 -12.02 6.19 3.61
C HIS A 56 -11.18 6.95 2.59
N TYR A 57 -9.97 7.33 2.99
CA TYR A 57 -9.09 8.15 2.16
C TYR A 57 -7.96 7.35 1.54
N VAL A 58 -8.05 6.02 1.57
CA VAL A 58 -7.02 5.17 0.99
C VAL A 58 -7.09 5.23 -0.54
N ASP A 59 -5.93 5.39 -1.15
CA ASP A 59 -5.75 5.21 -2.58
C ASP A 59 -4.67 4.17 -2.79
N TRP A 60 -4.63 3.56 -3.96
CA TRP A 60 -3.68 2.49 -4.22
C TRP A 60 -3.35 2.34 -5.68
N VAL A 61 -2.20 1.74 -5.94
CA VAL A 61 -1.82 1.22 -7.25
C VAL A 61 -1.30 -0.20 -7.06
N TYR A 62 -1.42 -1.04 -8.08
CA TYR A 62 -0.94 -2.40 -7.97
C TYR A 62 -0.46 -2.94 -9.31
N LEU A 63 0.43 -3.93 -9.22
CA LEU A 63 0.78 -4.80 -10.32
C LEU A 63 0.29 -6.20 -9.97
N GLY A 64 -0.58 -6.75 -10.82
CA GLY A 64 -1.09 -8.10 -10.60
C GLY A 64 0.01 -9.14 -10.73
N SER A 65 -0.16 -10.25 -10.02
CA SER A 65 0.78 -11.35 -10.11
C SER A 65 0.69 -12.04 -11.48
N LEU A 66 1.79 -12.68 -11.89
CA LEU A 66 1.82 -13.54 -13.03
C LEU A 66 1.69 -14.98 -12.52
N GLY A 67 0.46 -15.53 -12.59
CA GLY A 67 0.18 -16.82 -11.99
C GLY A 67 0.35 -16.76 -10.47
N ALA A 68 1.16 -17.67 -9.93
CA ALA A 68 1.38 -17.80 -8.49
C ALA A 68 2.62 -17.05 -8.00
N SER A 69 3.14 -16.11 -8.78
CA SER A 69 4.36 -15.41 -8.39
C SER A 69 4.24 -13.90 -8.59
N GLY A 70 4.91 -13.14 -7.73
CA GLY A 70 4.99 -11.70 -7.81
C GLY A 70 3.76 -10.99 -7.28
N GLY A 71 3.51 -9.79 -7.81
CA GLY A 71 2.44 -8.93 -7.36
C GLY A 71 2.92 -7.89 -6.36
N ILE A 72 2.55 -6.62 -6.61
CA ILE A 72 2.91 -5.50 -5.72
C ILE A 72 1.68 -4.67 -5.50
N LEU A 73 1.45 -4.24 -4.26
CA LEU A 73 0.38 -3.34 -3.89
C LEU A 73 0.96 -2.19 -3.07
N VAL A 74 0.71 -0.97 -3.52
CA VAL A 74 1.09 0.23 -2.77
C VAL A 74 -0.17 0.98 -2.40
N MET A 75 -0.34 1.25 -1.11
CA MET A 75 -1.49 1.96 -0.56
C MET A 75 -1.02 3.17 0.21
N TRP A 76 -1.81 4.23 0.22
CA TRP A 76 -1.49 5.43 0.98
C TRP A 76 -2.76 6.17 1.38
N ASP A 77 -2.65 6.99 2.42
CA ASP A 77 -3.70 7.90 2.83
C ASP A 77 -3.56 9.19 1.99
N ARG A 78 -4.56 9.48 1.17
CA ARG A 78 -4.55 10.64 0.27
C ARG A 78 -4.37 11.96 1.01
N ARG A 79 -4.93 12.07 2.20
CA ARG A 79 -4.83 13.30 3.00
C ARG A 79 -3.40 13.60 3.38
N VAL A 80 -2.67 12.57 3.79
CA VAL A 80 -1.29 12.71 4.23
C VAL A 80 -0.38 13.02 3.04
N VAL A 81 -0.51 12.26 1.97
CA VAL A 81 0.31 12.44 0.77
C VAL A 81 0.07 13.82 0.16
N GLU A 82 -1.19 14.26 0.06
CA GLU A 82 -1.49 15.57 -0.49
C GLU A 82 -0.92 16.70 0.37
N LYS A 83 -1.00 16.57 1.69
CA LYS A 83 -0.46 17.55 2.61
C LYS A 83 1.06 17.70 2.46
N VAL A 84 1.76 16.58 2.36
CA VAL A 84 3.21 16.58 2.15
C VAL A 84 3.54 17.12 0.76
N ARG A 85 2.75 16.80 -0.24
CA ARG A 85 2.92 17.33 -1.61
C ARG A 85 2.87 18.85 -1.63
N ARG A 86 1.97 19.45 -0.87
CA ARG A 86 1.87 20.91 -0.77
C ARG A 86 3.04 21.52 -0.02
N SER A 87 3.58 20.79 0.95
CA SER A 87 4.65 21.27 1.81
C SER A 87 6.04 21.06 1.23
N CYS A 88 6.21 20.03 0.40
CA CYS A 88 7.54 19.57 0.00
C CYS A 88 7.50 18.94 -1.39
N GLY A 89 8.09 19.62 -2.37
CA GLY A 89 8.17 19.09 -3.74
C GLY A 89 9.01 17.84 -3.88
N ALA A 90 9.87 17.55 -2.90
CA ALA A 90 10.75 16.37 -2.93
C ALA A 90 9.96 15.07 -2.95
N LEU A 91 8.84 15.00 -2.22
CA LEU A 91 8.00 13.81 -2.21
C LEU A 91 7.37 13.56 -3.57
N LEU A 92 6.96 14.64 -4.24
CA LEU A 92 6.38 14.52 -5.58
C LEU A 92 7.38 13.93 -6.56
N SER A 93 8.63 14.36 -6.47
CA SER A 93 9.71 13.78 -7.29
C SER A 93 9.91 12.31 -7.00
N PHE A 94 9.87 11.93 -5.74
CA PHE A 94 9.99 10.53 -5.33
C PHE A 94 8.87 9.68 -5.92
N LEU A 95 7.63 10.15 -5.84
CA LEU A 95 6.47 9.44 -6.39
C LEU A 95 6.55 9.33 -7.91
N ARG A 96 7.05 10.35 -8.59
CA ARG A 96 7.25 10.29 -10.05
C ARG A 96 8.28 9.25 -10.44
N ILE A 97 9.36 9.14 -9.68
CA ILE A 97 10.37 8.12 -9.92
C ILE A 97 9.76 6.73 -9.79
N GLN A 98 8.91 6.53 -8.80
CA GLN A 98 8.21 5.27 -8.61
C GLN A 98 7.26 4.95 -9.76
N GLU A 99 6.57 5.95 -10.28
CA GLU A 99 5.68 5.77 -11.43
C GLU A 99 6.41 5.42 -12.71
N CYS A 100 7.58 6.00 -12.90
CA CYS A 100 8.39 5.76 -14.09
C CYS A 100 9.21 4.47 -14.00
N GLY A 101 9.38 3.97 -12.79
CA GLY A 101 10.11 2.75 -12.55
C GLY A 101 9.23 1.55 -12.71
#